data_71153f5388e802fc54bd240f38bee28e
#
_entry.id   71153f5388e802fc54bd240f38bee28e
#
_cell.length_a   1.000
_cell.length_b   1.000
_cell.length_c   1.000
_cell.angle_alpha   90.00
_cell.angle_beta   90.00
_cell.angle_gamma   90.00
#
_symmetry.space_group_name_H-M   'P 1'
#
loop_
_entity.id
_entity.type
_entity.pdbx_description
1 polymer ?
#
loop_
_entity_poly.entity_id
_entity_poly.type
_entity_poly.pdbx_seq_one_letter_code
_entity_poly.pdbx_strand_id
1 'polypeptide(L)'
;MKLAISNIAWTNEEEADVAAKLQELGVRYIEIAPTKIWSDPTKATIEQINEYIEWWKKYDIEIVAFQSMLFARPDLKMFESSELRDETRQYLADFLRLAGDMGASRLVFGSPKNRQRGRMSTEEADDIANRFFSELGDVAKQYNTMLCIEPNAPQYNCDYITTADEGARLVRAISSEGIGLHLDTACMALAGDDISKSIQDNGDILKHFHISAPMLDRVYDRDDVDYRAAADALKRIDYSGVVSIEMRPGEHGENVKRVEDAVSFVRNIFE
;
A
#
# COMPACT_ATOMS: atom_id res chain seq x y z
N MET A 1 13.49 10.70 1.98
CA MET A 1 12.23 9.90 1.99
C MET A 1 11.10 10.76 2.55
N LYS A 2 9.84 10.51 2.17
CA LYS A 2 8.66 11.18 2.72
C LYS A 2 7.97 10.23 3.70
N LEU A 3 7.89 10.59 4.99
CA LEU A 3 7.21 9.76 5.98
C LEU A 3 5.69 9.97 5.89
N ALA A 4 4.96 8.89 5.72
CA ALA A 4 3.51 8.83 5.80
C ALA A 4 3.05 7.81 6.85
N ILE A 5 1.78 7.83 7.17
CA ILE A 5 1.13 6.79 7.96
C ILE A 5 -0.25 6.49 7.36
N SER A 6 -0.63 5.22 7.37
CA SER A 6 -1.93 4.80 6.86
C SER A 6 -3.06 5.08 7.84
N ASN A 7 -4.19 5.55 7.31
CA ASN A 7 -5.38 5.82 8.12
C ASN A 7 -6.03 4.55 8.73
N ILE A 8 -5.55 3.35 8.39
CA ILE A 8 -6.00 2.13 9.09
C ILE A 8 -5.44 2.04 10.52
N ALA A 9 -4.48 2.89 10.89
CA ALA A 9 -3.87 2.89 12.23
C ALA A 9 -4.77 3.44 13.34
N TRP A 10 -5.93 4.01 13.02
CA TRP A 10 -6.88 4.57 13.99
C TRP A 10 -8.34 4.34 13.57
N THR A 11 -9.29 4.58 14.49
CA THR A 11 -10.72 4.53 14.18
C THR A 11 -11.21 5.84 13.57
N ASN A 12 -12.35 5.84 12.89
CA ASN A 12 -12.89 7.06 12.27
C ASN A 12 -13.22 8.14 13.32
N GLU A 13 -13.62 7.73 14.52
CA GLU A 13 -13.94 8.64 15.64
C GLU A 13 -12.69 9.39 16.14
N GLU A 14 -11.49 8.82 15.98
CA GLU A 14 -10.23 9.42 16.43
C GLU A 14 -9.51 10.22 15.32
N GLU A 15 -10.07 10.27 14.10
CA GLU A 15 -9.37 10.86 12.94
C GLU A 15 -8.97 12.32 13.19
N ALA A 16 -9.80 13.13 13.86
CA ALA A 16 -9.48 14.51 14.15
C ALA A 16 -8.35 14.68 15.17
N ASP A 17 -8.33 13.86 16.22
CA ASP A 17 -7.29 13.88 17.24
C ASP A 17 -5.95 13.38 16.67
N VAL A 18 -6.00 12.36 15.83
CA VAL A 18 -4.82 11.86 15.12
C VAL A 18 -4.29 12.90 14.13
N ALA A 19 -5.15 13.57 13.36
CA ALA A 19 -4.73 14.61 12.43
C ALA A 19 -4.02 15.78 13.15
N ALA A 20 -4.56 16.22 14.30
CA ALA A 20 -3.92 17.24 15.14
C ALA A 20 -2.55 16.75 15.66
N LYS A 21 -2.44 15.49 16.09
CA LYS A 21 -1.18 14.90 16.54
C LYS A 21 -0.17 14.78 15.41
N LEU A 22 -0.58 14.35 14.21
CA LEU A 22 0.31 14.28 13.04
C LEU A 22 0.84 15.67 12.65
N GLN A 23 0.00 16.71 12.72
CA GLN A 23 0.41 18.09 12.50
C GLN A 23 1.45 18.53 13.56
N GLU A 24 1.21 18.27 14.85
CA GLU A 24 2.15 18.53 15.95
C GLU A 24 3.49 17.84 15.71
N LEU A 25 3.46 16.59 15.28
CA LEU A 25 4.65 15.80 14.93
C LEU A 25 5.30 16.25 13.61
N GLY A 26 4.68 17.12 12.83
CA GLY A 26 5.20 17.57 11.52
C GLY A 26 5.16 16.45 10.45
N VAL A 27 4.26 15.49 10.58
CA VAL A 27 3.97 14.49 9.52
C VAL A 27 3.06 15.15 8.49
N ARG A 28 3.51 15.18 7.23
CA ARG A 28 2.85 15.92 6.15
C ARG A 28 2.10 15.03 5.16
N TYR A 29 2.20 13.72 5.31
CA TYR A 29 1.68 12.76 4.32
C TYR A 29 0.90 11.67 4.99
N ILE A 30 -0.23 11.29 4.38
CA ILE A 30 -1.01 10.11 4.78
C ILE A 30 -1.27 9.21 3.57
N GLU A 31 -1.41 7.95 3.88
CA GLU A 31 -1.99 6.94 3.01
C GLU A 31 -3.39 6.61 3.49
N ILE A 32 -4.31 6.35 2.59
CA ILE A 32 -5.70 6.06 2.98
C ILE A 32 -6.20 4.73 2.42
N ALA A 33 -7.09 4.10 3.17
CA ALA A 33 -8.00 3.07 2.71
C ALA A 33 -9.34 3.73 2.37
N PRO A 34 -9.67 3.99 1.10
CA PRO A 34 -10.88 4.73 0.74
C PRO A 34 -12.18 4.05 1.20
N THR A 35 -12.17 2.71 1.34
CA THR A 35 -13.29 1.93 1.87
C THR A 35 -13.58 2.20 3.36
N LYS A 36 -12.67 2.84 4.08
CA LYS A 36 -12.86 3.31 5.44
C LYS A 36 -13.62 4.66 5.49
N ILE A 37 -13.57 5.41 4.38
CA ILE A 37 -14.15 6.76 4.26
C ILE A 37 -15.55 6.67 3.65
N TRP A 38 -15.69 5.95 2.56
CA TRP A 38 -16.93 5.78 1.81
C TRP A 38 -17.34 4.31 1.72
N SER A 39 -18.61 4.01 1.83
CA SER A 39 -19.13 2.64 1.66
C SER A 39 -18.93 2.10 0.23
N ASP A 40 -18.94 2.98 -0.77
CA ASP A 40 -18.59 2.69 -2.16
C ASP A 40 -17.71 3.83 -2.70
N PRO A 41 -16.38 3.72 -2.56
CA PRO A 41 -15.46 4.77 -2.99
C PRO A 41 -15.53 5.09 -4.48
N THR A 42 -15.90 4.11 -5.32
CA THR A 42 -15.98 4.28 -6.77
C THR A 42 -17.11 5.26 -7.19
N LYS A 43 -18.04 5.55 -6.28
CA LYS A 43 -19.16 6.47 -6.45
C LYS A 43 -19.00 7.79 -5.69
N ALA A 44 -17.85 8.03 -5.06
CA ALA A 44 -17.60 9.30 -4.39
C ALA A 44 -17.75 10.46 -5.37
N THR A 45 -18.53 11.47 -4.98
CA THR A 45 -18.71 12.67 -5.83
C THR A 45 -17.50 13.60 -5.68
N ILE A 46 -17.32 14.49 -6.66
CA ILE A 46 -16.21 15.45 -6.62
C ILE A 46 -16.30 16.38 -5.41
N GLU A 47 -17.51 16.68 -4.94
CA GLU A 47 -17.75 17.45 -3.72
C GLU A 47 -17.24 16.71 -2.50
N GLN A 48 -17.59 15.43 -2.34
CA GLN A 48 -17.12 14.57 -1.24
C GLN A 48 -15.60 14.41 -1.25
N ILE A 49 -15.02 14.24 -2.44
CA ILE A 49 -13.57 14.15 -2.63
C ILE A 49 -12.90 15.45 -2.15
N ASN A 50 -13.38 16.60 -2.63
CA ASN A 50 -12.83 17.90 -2.28
C ASN A 50 -12.99 18.21 -0.78
N GLU A 51 -14.14 17.89 -0.17
CA GLU A 51 -14.36 18.06 1.26
C GLU A 51 -13.32 17.29 2.08
N TYR A 52 -13.03 16.03 1.72
CA TYR A 52 -12.07 15.20 2.44
C TYR A 52 -10.63 15.70 2.26
N ILE A 53 -10.25 16.11 1.04
CA ILE A 53 -8.95 16.72 0.78
C ILE A 53 -8.77 18.02 1.58
N GLU A 54 -9.74 18.93 1.52
CA GLU A 54 -9.66 20.20 2.22
C GLU A 54 -9.70 20.02 3.75
N TRP A 55 -10.32 18.97 4.24
CA TRP A 55 -10.29 18.65 5.67
C TRP A 55 -8.86 18.31 6.13
N TRP A 56 -8.12 17.46 5.40
CA TRP A 56 -6.72 17.13 5.72
C TRP A 56 -5.77 18.32 5.54
N LYS A 57 -6.01 19.16 4.55
CA LYS A 57 -5.23 20.38 4.32
C LYS A 57 -5.27 21.36 5.50
N LYS A 58 -6.32 21.36 6.32
CA LYS A 58 -6.40 22.18 7.56
C LYS A 58 -5.28 21.82 8.54
N TYR A 59 -4.76 20.61 8.46
CA TYR A 59 -3.66 20.10 9.27
C TYR A 59 -2.31 20.11 8.51
N ASP A 60 -2.24 20.75 7.35
CA ASP A 60 -1.07 20.73 6.46
C ASP A 60 -0.66 19.30 6.02
N ILE A 61 -1.63 18.41 5.83
CA ILE A 61 -1.42 17.01 5.46
C ILE A 61 -1.94 16.75 4.04
N GLU A 62 -1.15 16.05 3.23
CA GLU A 62 -1.47 15.64 1.87
C GLU A 62 -1.75 14.12 1.82
N ILE A 63 -2.74 13.71 1.03
CA ILE A 63 -3.02 12.30 0.72
C ILE A 63 -2.11 11.90 -0.43
N VAL A 64 -1.24 10.90 -0.22
CA VAL A 64 -0.20 10.55 -1.20
C VAL A 64 -0.34 9.15 -1.78
N ALA A 65 -1.06 8.25 -1.08
CA ALA A 65 -1.23 6.88 -1.50
C ALA A 65 -2.57 6.30 -1.05
N PHE A 66 -3.00 5.23 -1.75
CA PHE A 66 -4.15 4.41 -1.40
C PHE A 66 -3.71 2.98 -1.11
N GLN A 67 -4.42 2.32 -0.19
CA GLN A 67 -4.29 0.90 0.07
C GLN A 67 -5.65 0.23 0.31
N SER A 68 -5.65 -1.09 0.53
CA SER A 68 -6.84 -1.87 0.94
C SER A 68 -8.05 -1.72 0.00
N MET A 69 -7.82 -1.47 -1.28
CA MET A 69 -8.86 -1.17 -2.27
C MET A 69 -9.92 -2.27 -2.41
N LEU A 70 -9.53 -3.55 -2.29
CA LEU A 70 -10.43 -4.70 -2.41
C LEU A 70 -10.89 -5.27 -1.07
N PHE A 71 -10.61 -4.59 0.07
CA PHE A 71 -10.94 -5.10 1.40
C PHE A 71 -12.44 -5.39 1.57
N ALA A 72 -13.30 -4.51 1.07
CA ALA A 72 -14.76 -4.66 1.13
C ALA A 72 -15.34 -5.55 0.00
N ARG A 73 -14.51 -6.04 -0.94
CA ARG A 73 -14.94 -6.80 -2.12
C ARG A 73 -14.19 -8.14 -2.22
N PRO A 74 -14.39 -9.05 -1.24
CA PRO A 74 -13.77 -10.39 -1.30
C PRO A 74 -14.32 -11.28 -2.42
N ASP A 75 -15.43 -10.88 -3.04
CA ASP A 75 -16.07 -11.49 -4.20
C ASP A 75 -15.30 -11.25 -5.50
N LEU A 76 -14.59 -10.15 -5.63
CA LEU A 76 -13.77 -9.85 -6.80
C LEU A 76 -12.54 -10.76 -6.87
N LYS A 77 -12.31 -11.39 -8.01
CA LYS A 77 -11.26 -12.40 -8.20
C LYS A 77 -10.52 -12.21 -9.52
N MET A 78 -9.20 -12.30 -9.43
CA MET A 78 -8.33 -12.15 -10.59
C MET A 78 -8.25 -13.41 -11.45
N PHE A 79 -8.30 -14.61 -10.83
CA PHE A 79 -8.00 -15.88 -11.50
C PHE A 79 -9.20 -16.82 -11.65
N GLU A 80 -10.36 -16.51 -11.06
CA GLU A 80 -11.50 -17.44 -10.99
C GLU A 80 -12.25 -17.55 -12.33
N SER A 81 -12.61 -16.42 -12.95
CA SER A 81 -13.21 -16.38 -14.29
C SER A 81 -12.82 -15.12 -15.05
N SER A 82 -13.08 -15.07 -16.36
CA SER A 82 -12.87 -13.87 -17.19
C SER A 82 -13.78 -12.72 -16.75
N GLU A 83 -15.03 -13.02 -16.45
CA GLU A 83 -16.04 -12.04 -16.05
C GLU A 83 -15.67 -11.37 -14.73
N LEU A 84 -15.29 -12.15 -13.70
CA LEU A 84 -14.84 -11.62 -12.42
C LEU A 84 -13.53 -10.84 -12.54
N ARG A 85 -12.64 -11.29 -13.43
CA ARG A 85 -11.40 -10.56 -13.73
C ARG A 85 -11.68 -9.20 -14.33
N ASP A 86 -12.59 -9.13 -15.29
CA ASP A 86 -12.99 -7.88 -15.93
C ASP A 86 -13.68 -6.93 -14.94
N GLU A 87 -14.55 -7.45 -14.06
CA GLU A 87 -15.16 -6.68 -12.98
C GLU A 87 -14.10 -6.16 -12.00
N THR A 88 -13.14 -7.01 -11.60
CA THR A 88 -12.03 -6.65 -10.70
C THR A 88 -11.17 -5.56 -11.34
N ARG A 89 -10.86 -5.68 -12.62
CA ARG A 89 -10.08 -4.71 -13.37
C ARG A 89 -10.81 -3.36 -13.45
N GLN A 90 -12.11 -3.37 -13.77
CA GLN A 90 -12.90 -2.15 -13.82
C GLN A 90 -12.96 -1.45 -12.45
N TYR A 91 -13.17 -2.21 -11.39
CA TYR A 91 -13.20 -1.68 -10.01
C TYR A 91 -11.86 -1.02 -9.63
N LEU A 92 -10.73 -1.66 -9.95
CA LEU A 92 -9.41 -1.08 -9.73
C LEU A 92 -9.14 0.15 -10.61
N ALA A 93 -9.64 0.15 -11.84
CA ALA A 93 -9.55 1.32 -12.73
C ALA A 93 -10.30 2.54 -12.14
N ASP A 94 -11.46 2.32 -11.52
CA ASP A 94 -12.19 3.38 -10.82
C ASP A 94 -11.42 3.92 -9.61
N PHE A 95 -10.67 3.07 -8.89
CA PHE A 95 -9.76 3.53 -7.82
C PHE A 95 -8.57 4.33 -8.35
N LEU A 96 -8.00 3.94 -9.50
CA LEU A 96 -6.93 4.71 -10.14
C LEU A 96 -7.41 6.13 -10.51
N ARG A 97 -8.63 6.24 -11.05
CA ARG A 97 -9.26 7.53 -11.31
C ARG A 97 -9.47 8.33 -10.02
N LEU A 98 -10.10 7.71 -9.00
CA LEU A 98 -10.34 8.35 -7.70
C LEU A 98 -9.04 8.86 -7.07
N ALA A 99 -7.97 8.07 -7.13
CA ALA A 99 -6.67 8.48 -6.61
C ALA A 99 -6.11 9.69 -7.37
N GLY A 100 -6.24 9.71 -8.70
CA GLY A 100 -5.87 10.87 -9.52
C GLY A 100 -6.66 12.13 -9.14
N ASP A 101 -7.98 12.00 -8.97
CA ASP A 101 -8.86 13.08 -8.52
C ASP A 101 -8.49 13.60 -7.11
N MET A 102 -7.94 12.73 -6.25
CA MET A 102 -7.48 13.08 -4.90
C MET A 102 -6.01 13.52 -4.82
N GLY A 103 -5.26 13.46 -5.91
CA GLY A 103 -3.84 13.77 -5.94
C GLY A 103 -2.94 12.68 -5.36
N ALA A 104 -3.49 11.51 -5.03
CA ALA A 104 -2.72 10.36 -4.59
C ALA A 104 -2.06 9.65 -5.77
N SER A 105 -0.74 9.53 -5.74
CA SER A 105 0.01 9.03 -6.89
C SER A 105 0.36 7.55 -6.84
N ARG A 106 0.11 6.86 -5.71
CA ARG A 106 0.45 5.45 -5.50
C ARG A 106 -0.74 4.69 -4.95
N LEU A 107 -0.99 3.50 -5.49
CA LEU A 107 -2.03 2.60 -5.02
C LEU A 107 -1.41 1.24 -4.76
N VAL A 108 -1.50 0.74 -3.53
CA VAL A 108 -0.92 -0.54 -3.14
C VAL A 108 -1.89 -1.67 -3.45
N PHE A 109 -1.47 -2.58 -4.30
CA PHE A 109 -2.20 -3.81 -4.62
C PHE A 109 -1.57 -5.00 -3.89
N GLY A 110 -2.01 -5.24 -2.67
CA GLY A 110 -1.75 -6.46 -1.92
C GLY A 110 -2.84 -7.50 -2.19
N SER A 111 -3.96 -7.39 -1.50
CA SER A 111 -5.21 -8.13 -1.75
C SER A 111 -5.04 -9.66 -1.95
N PRO A 112 -4.40 -10.39 -1.01
CA PRO A 112 -4.04 -11.79 -1.19
C PRO A 112 -5.24 -12.69 -1.51
N LYS A 113 -6.40 -12.43 -0.90
CA LYS A 113 -7.63 -13.22 -1.13
C LYS A 113 -8.24 -13.03 -2.52
N ASN A 114 -7.96 -11.91 -3.18
CA ASN A 114 -8.51 -11.58 -4.50
C ASN A 114 -7.65 -12.11 -5.65
N ARG A 115 -6.39 -12.48 -5.36
CA ARG A 115 -5.43 -12.98 -6.35
C ARG A 115 -4.95 -14.40 -6.10
N GLN A 116 -5.73 -15.22 -5.38
CA GLN A 116 -5.42 -16.63 -5.20
C GLN A 116 -5.53 -17.36 -6.55
N ARG A 117 -4.40 -17.98 -6.99
CA ARG A 117 -4.34 -18.76 -8.23
C ARG A 117 -4.88 -20.20 -8.07
N GLY A 118 -4.95 -20.69 -6.84
CA GLY A 118 -5.46 -22.03 -6.54
C GLY A 118 -4.65 -23.12 -7.24
N ARG A 119 -5.32 -23.89 -8.13
CA ARG A 119 -4.68 -24.99 -8.87
C ARG A 119 -4.02 -24.57 -10.19
N MET A 120 -4.15 -23.31 -10.57
CA MET A 120 -3.52 -22.78 -11.78
C MET A 120 -2.00 -22.86 -11.66
N SER A 121 -1.31 -23.20 -12.73
CA SER A 121 0.17 -23.15 -12.76
C SER A 121 0.66 -21.69 -12.61
N THR A 122 1.90 -21.53 -12.18
CA THR A 122 2.50 -20.19 -12.08
C THR A 122 2.57 -19.53 -13.45
N GLU A 123 2.91 -20.27 -14.49
CA GLU A 123 3.01 -19.76 -15.87
C GLU A 123 1.66 -19.24 -16.39
N GLU A 124 0.58 -20.02 -16.21
CA GLU A 124 -0.76 -19.56 -16.57
C GLU A 124 -1.20 -18.34 -15.79
N ALA A 125 -0.87 -18.28 -14.49
CA ALA A 125 -1.16 -17.12 -13.64
C ALA A 125 -0.36 -15.88 -14.08
N ASP A 126 0.91 -16.04 -14.42
CA ASP A 126 1.77 -14.97 -14.92
C ASP A 126 1.24 -14.40 -16.26
N ASP A 127 0.77 -15.24 -17.18
CA ASP A 127 0.16 -14.81 -18.45
C ASP A 127 -1.09 -13.97 -18.25
N ILE A 128 -1.94 -14.36 -17.30
CA ILE A 128 -3.14 -13.61 -16.94
C ILE A 128 -2.74 -12.28 -16.27
N ALA A 129 -1.84 -12.34 -15.29
CA ALA A 129 -1.39 -11.19 -14.53
C ALA A 129 -0.71 -10.15 -15.41
N ASN A 130 0.14 -10.56 -16.32
CA ASN A 130 0.79 -9.64 -17.27
C ASN A 130 -0.23 -8.81 -18.06
N ARG A 131 -1.27 -9.45 -18.60
CA ARG A 131 -2.34 -8.74 -19.33
C ARG A 131 -3.15 -7.84 -18.42
N PHE A 132 -3.60 -8.37 -17.28
CA PHE A 132 -4.43 -7.68 -16.30
C PHE A 132 -3.76 -6.39 -15.80
N PHE A 133 -2.51 -6.49 -15.36
CA PHE A 133 -1.77 -5.33 -14.85
C PHE A 133 -1.28 -4.39 -15.96
N SER A 134 -0.98 -4.89 -17.15
CA SER A 134 -0.64 -4.03 -18.30
C SER A 134 -1.79 -3.06 -18.63
N GLU A 135 -3.02 -3.56 -18.70
CA GLU A 135 -4.22 -2.76 -18.95
C GLU A 135 -4.47 -1.73 -17.82
N LEU A 136 -4.29 -2.13 -16.55
CA LEU A 136 -4.37 -1.21 -15.41
C LEU A 136 -3.24 -0.19 -15.42
N GLY A 137 -2.05 -0.55 -15.86
CA GLY A 137 -0.93 0.37 -16.03
C GLY A 137 -1.23 1.48 -17.05
N ASP A 138 -1.93 1.15 -18.12
CA ASP A 138 -2.35 2.16 -19.09
C ASP A 138 -3.40 3.13 -18.52
N VAL A 139 -4.33 2.61 -17.70
CA VAL A 139 -5.29 3.45 -16.96
C VAL A 139 -4.56 4.34 -15.94
N ALA A 140 -3.62 3.76 -15.18
CA ALA A 140 -2.86 4.49 -14.17
C ALA A 140 -2.13 5.71 -14.79
N LYS A 141 -1.51 5.55 -15.94
CA LYS A 141 -0.85 6.66 -16.66
C LYS A 141 -1.82 7.79 -17.02
N GLN A 142 -3.06 7.47 -17.41
CA GLN A 142 -4.07 8.48 -17.78
C GLN A 142 -4.43 9.40 -16.61
N TYR A 143 -4.36 8.88 -15.38
CA TYR A 143 -4.70 9.63 -14.16
C TYR A 143 -3.48 10.08 -13.35
N ASN A 144 -2.26 9.97 -13.90
CA ASN A 144 -1.00 10.28 -13.21
C ASN A 144 -0.82 9.51 -11.90
N THR A 145 -1.30 8.28 -11.86
CA THR A 145 -1.19 7.35 -10.74
C THR A 145 -0.31 6.16 -11.10
N MET A 146 -0.04 5.30 -10.13
CA MET A 146 0.71 4.06 -10.33
C MET A 146 0.16 2.98 -9.41
N LEU A 147 -0.14 1.81 -9.97
CA LEU A 147 -0.49 0.64 -9.18
C LEU A 147 0.81 -0.08 -8.76
N CYS A 148 1.04 -0.17 -7.47
CA CYS A 148 2.22 -0.80 -6.89
C CYS A 148 1.88 -2.22 -6.44
N ILE A 149 2.48 -3.22 -7.08
CA ILE A 149 2.25 -4.64 -6.76
C ILE A 149 3.00 -4.98 -5.49
N GLU A 150 2.28 -5.46 -4.50
CA GLU A 150 2.81 -5.87 -3.20
C GLU A 150 2.87 -7.40 -3.10
N PRO A 151 4.06 -8.00 -2.95
CA PRO A 151 4.19 -9.39 -2.52
C PRO A 151 3.63 -9.58 -1.12
N ASN A 152 2.75 -10.57 -0.93
CA ASN A 152 2.22 -10.90 0.40
C ASN A 152 2.59 -12.32 0.80
N ALA A 153 3.15 -12.47 1.99
CA ALA A 153 3.60 -13.76 2.51
C ALA A 153 2.45 -14.80 2.57
N PRO A 154 2.76 -16.10 2.43
CA PRO A 154 1.75 -17.17 2.49
C PRO A 154 0.92 -17.17 3.77
N GLN A 155 1.45 -16.64 4.88
CA GLN A 155 0.76 -16.49 6.16
C GLN A 155 -0.50 -15.60 6.06
N TYR A 156 -0.58 -14.74 5.03
CA TYR A 156 -1.77 -13.94 4.71
C TYR A 156 -2.74 -14.64 3.74
N ASN A 157 -2.62 -15.97 3.57
CA ASN A 157 -3.36 -16.77 2.59
C ASN A 157 -3.12 -16.32 1.13
N CYS A 158 -1.91 -15.88 0.83
CA CYS A 158 -1.47 -15.59 -0.52
C CYS A 158 -0.80 -16.85 -1.11
N ASP A 159 -1.10 -17.14 -2.39
CA ASP A 159 -0.47 -18.23 -3.13
C ASP A 159 0.06 -17.78 -4.51
N TYR A 160 0.07 -16.46 -4.73
CA TYR A 160 0.60 -15.84 -5.94
C TYR A 160 1.26 -14.50 -5.63
N ILE A 161 2.52 -14.34 -6.03
CA ILE A 161 3.39 -13.21 -5.69
C ILE A 161 3.58 -13.14 -4.16
N THR A 162 4.41 -14.03 -3.65
CA THR A 162 4.60 -14.22 -2.20
C THR A 162 5.95 -13.74 -1.69
N THR A 163 6.90 -13.46 -2.59
CA THR A 163 8.24 -12.95 -2.27
C THR A 163 8.56 -11.69 -3.06
N ALA A 164 9.52 -10.92 -2.59
CA ALA A 164 10.03 -9.73 -3.27
C ALA A 164 10.50 -10.05 -4.70
N ASP A 165 11.19 -11.17 -4.88
CA ASP A 165 11.69 -11.61 -6.20
C ASP A 165 10.55 -11.94 -7.17
N GLU A 166 9.47 -12.57 -6.71
CA GLU A 166 8.29 -12.85 -7.54
C GLU A 166 7.60 -11.56 -7.98
N GLY A 167 7.43 -10.60 -7.07
CA GLY A 167 6.86 -9.28 -7.38
C GLY A 167 7.73 -8.51 -8.38
N ALA A 168 9.02 -8.48 -8.16
CA ALA A 168 9.97 -7.81 -9.04
C ALA A 168 9.99 -8.42 -10.45
N ARG A 169 9.96 -9.76 -10.54
CA ARG A 169 9.87 -10.46 -11.83
C ARG A 169 8.63 -10.06 -12.60
N LEU A 170 7.46 -10.03 -11.94
CA LEU A 170 6.20 -9.65 -12.57
C LEU A 170 6.23 -8.19 -13.03
N VAL A 171 6.63 -7.24 -12.16
CA VAL A 171 6.72 -5.81 -12.53
C VAL A 171 7.62 -5.59 -13.74
N ARG A 172 8.78 -6.24 -13.78
CA ARG A 172 9.70 -6.16 -14.94
C ARG A 172 9.11 -6.78 -16.20
N ALA A 173 8.38 -7.90 -16.08
CA ALA A 173 7.72 -8.54 -17.22
C ALA A 173 6.62 -7.67 -17.81
N ILE A 174 5.82 -6.99 -16.97
CA ILE A 174 4.77 -6.05 -17.40
C ILE A 174 5.39 -4.83 -18.11
N SER A 175 6.52 -4.33 -17.63
CA SER A 175 7.27 -3.21 -18.21
C SER A 175 6.42 -1.97 -18.53
N SER A 176 5.51 -1.58 -17.64
CA SER A 176 4.62 -0.41 -17.76
C SER A 176 5.02 0.68 -16.77
N GLU A 177 5.04 1.94 -17.22
CA GLU A 177 5.28 3.10 -16.35
C GLU A 177 4.17 3.32 -15.30
N GLY A 178 2.97 2.75 -15.52
CA GLY A 178 1.86 2.80 -14.58
C GLY A 178 1.86 1.68 -13.54
N ILE A 179 2.88 0.80 -13.56
CA ILE A 179 3.04 -0.32 -12.62
C ILE A 179 4.39 -0.21 -11.92
N GLY A 180 4.40 -0.40 -10.60
CA GLY A 180 5.61 -0.38 -9.79
C GLY A 180 5.64 -1.51 -8.78
N LEU A 181 6.78 -1.69 -8.13
CA LEU A 181 6.93 -2.60 -7.00
C LEU A 181 6.61 -1.86 -5.70
N HIS A 182 5.86 -2.51 -4.83
CA HIS A 182 5.75 -2.18 -3.42
C HIS A 182 6.48 -3.23 -2.60
N LEU A 183 7.23 -2.81 -1.59
CA LEU A 183 7.80 -3.72 -0.61
C LEU A 183 7.32 -3.36 0.79
N ASP A 184 7.04 -4.37 1.59
CA ASP A 184 6.55 -4.28 2.96
C ASP A 184 7.46 -5.06 3.90
N THR A 185 7.85 -4.46 5.01
CA THR A 185 8.81 -5.05 5.95
C THR A 185 8.31 -6.34 6.58
N ALA A 186 7.03 -6.40 6.98
CA ALA A 186 6.46 -7.63 7.56
C ALA A 186 6.29 -8.73 6.53
N CYS A 187 5.85 -8.39 5.30
CA CYS A 187 5.72 -9.36 4.23
C CYS A 187 7.06 -9.99 3.87
N MET A 188 8.13 -9.18 3.74
CA MET A 188 9.49 -9.68 3.48
C MET A 188 9.98 -10.57 4.63
N ALA A 189 9.82 -10.13 5.89
CA ALA A 189 10.24 -10.91 7.06
C ALA A 189 9.51 -12.26 7.15
N LEU A 190 8.18 -12.29 6.94
CA LEU A 190 7.38 -13.50 6.94
C LEU A 190 7.66 -14.44 5.76
N ALA A 191 8.00 -13.90 4.60
CA ALA A 191 8.40 -14.69 3.43
C ALA A 191 9.82 -15.26 3.56
N GLY A 192 10.63 -14.75 4.50
CA GLY A 192 12.03 -15.12 4.67
C GLY A 192 12.95 -14.45 3.65
N ASP A 193 12.52 -13.34 3.06
CA ASP A 193 13.32 -12.53 2.16
C ASP A 193 14.47 -11.84 2.92
N ASP A 194 15.63 -11.68 2.28
CA ASP A 194 16.66 -10.76 2.74
C ASP A 194 16.20 -9.32 2.45
N ILE A 195 15.75 -8.61 3.48
CA ILE A 195 15.17 -7.27 3.38
C ILE A 195 16.13 -6.31 2.67
N SER A 196 17.41 -6.32 3.07
CA SER A 196 18.41 -5.41 2.50
C SER A 196 18.65 -5.71 1.03
N LYS A 197 18.80 -6.96 0.68
CA LYS A 197 19.02 -7.42 -0.70
C LYS A 197 17.79 -7.14 -1.56
N SER A 198 16.58 -7.46 -1.09
CA SER A 198 15.33 -7.23 -1.82
C SER A 198 15.14 -5.77 -2.20
N ILE A 199 15.46 -4.85 -1.29
CA ILE A 199 15.39 -3.40 -1.55
C ILE A 199 16.46 -2.98 -2.55
N GLN A 200 17.73 -3.40 -2.36
CA GLN A 200 18.84 -2.97 -3.21
C GLN A 200 18.71 -3.49 -4.65
N ASP A 201 18.34 -4.75 -4.84
CA ASP A 201 18.21 -5.36 -6.17
C ASP A 201 17.03 -4.81 -6.97
N ASN A 202 16.06 -4.15 -6.31
CA ASN A 202 14.83 -3.69 -6.91
C ASN A 202 14.60 -2.17 -6.80
N GLY A 203 15.63 -1.40 -6.44
CA GLY A 203 15.54 0.04 -6.25
C GLY A 203 15.04 0.82 -7.48
N ASP A 204 15.31 0.33 -8.67
CA ASP A 204 14.88 0.91 -9.95
C ASP A 204 13.34 0.88 -10.14
N ILE A 205 12.70 -0.18 -9.66
CA ILE A 205 11.25 -0.41 -9.79
C ILE A 205 10.48 -0.20 -8.48
N LEU A 206 11.15 -0.01 -7.34
CA LEU A 206 10.53 0.26 -6.04
C LEU A 206 9.89 1.65 -6.03
N LYS A 207 8.56 1.72 -5.85
CA LYS A 207 7.80 2.97 -5.97
C LYS A 207 7.02 3.35 -4.72
N HIS A 208 6.80 2.39 -3.81
CA HIS A 208 6.17 2.62 -2.51
C HIS A 208 6.71 1.63 -1.49
N PHE A 209 6.69 1.98 -0.21
CA PHE A 209 7.27 1.15 0.83
C PHE A 209 6.46 1.21 2.12
N HIS A 210 6.13 0.04 2.69
CA HIS A 210 5.49 -0.03 4.00
C HIS A 210 6.48 -0.44 5.10
N ILE A 211 6.36 0.28 6.21
CA ILE A 211 6.91 -0.12 7.50
C ILE A 211 5.76 -0.72 8.28
N SER A 212 5.74 -2.03 8.39
CA SER A 212 4.71 -2.79 9.07
C SER A 212 5.32 -3.88 9.96
N ALA A 213 4.51 -4.48 10.79
CA ALA A 213 4.84 -5.65 11.59
C ALA A 213 3.89 -6.81 11.25
N PRO A 214 4.28 -8.08 11.47
CA PRO A 214 3.41 -9.23 11.24
C PRO A 214 2.01 -9.05 11.84
N MET A 215 0.98 -9.42 11.04
CA MET A 215 -0.44 -9.25 11.36
C MET A 215 -0.86 -7.78 11.58
N LEU A 216 -0.15 -6.83 10.98
CA LEU A 216 -0.38 -5.39 11.13
C LEU A 216 -0.37 -4.93 12.59
N ASP A 217 0.43 -5.55 13.43
CA ASP A 217 0.63 -5.11 14.80
C ASP A 217 1.45 -3.81 14.84
N ARG A 218 1.64 -3.23 16.03
CA ARG A 218 2.48 -2.05 16.21
C ARG A 218 3.91 -2.30 15.72
N VAL A 219 4.53 -1.29 15.13
CA VAL A 219 5.88 -1.40 14.53
C VAL A 219 7.03 -1.21 15.54
N TYR A 220 6.75 -0.77 16.74
CA TYR A 220 7.71 -0.49 17.81
C TYR A 220 7.68 -1.56 18.90
N ASP A 221 8.72 -1.60 19.75
CA ASP A 221 8.92 -2.61 20.81
C ASP A 221 8.92 -4.05 20.28
N ARG A 222 9.63 -4.28 19.16
CA ARG A 222 9.68 -5.56 18.44
C ARG A 222 11.07 -5.83 17.91
N ASP A 223 11.40 -7.12 17.73
CA ASP A 223 12.67 -7.62 17.20
C ASP A 223 12.51 -8.68 16.08
N ASP A 224 11.26 -8.93 15.65
CA ASP A 224 10.93 -9.91 14.59
C ASP A 224 11.00 -9.34 13.17
N VAL A 225 11.29 -8.05 13.02
CA VAL A 225 11.50 -7.36 11.73
C VAL A 225 12.76 -6.49 11.82
N ASP A 226 13.68 -6.64 10.88
CA ASP A 226 14.87 -5.80 10.81
C ASP A 226 14.62 -4.47 10.09
N TYR A 227 13.97 -3.53 10.81
CA TYR A 227 13.69 -2.18 10.28
C TYR A 227 14.97 -1.39 9.98
N ARG A 228 16.06 -1.68 10.68
CA ARG A 228 17.35 -1.00 10.46
C ARG A 228 17.97 -1.42 9.13
N ALA A 229 17.93 -2.71 8.81
CA ALA A 229 18.36 -3.19 7.50
C ALA A 229 17.53 -2.56 6.37
N ALA A 230 16.21 -2.39 6.57
CA ALA A 230 15.35 -1.71 5.59
C ALA A 230 15.75 -0.24 5.41
N ALA A 231 15.92 0.51 6.50
CA ALA A 231 16.30 1.92 6.46
C ALA A 231 17.65 2.14 5.77
N ASP A 232 18.65 1.33 6.12
CA ASP A 232 19.99 1.41 5.54
C ASP A 232 19.97 1.07 4.04
N ALA A 233 19.17 0.08 3.64
CA ALA A 233 19.03 -0.30 2.24
C ALA A 233 18.35 0.80 1.41
N LEU A 234 17.26 1.40 1.93
CA LEU A 234 16.59 2.52 1.27
C LEU A 234 17.51 3.74 1.12
N LYS A 235 18.34 4.02 2.15
CA LYS A 235 19.36 5.09 2.07
C LYS A 235 20.41 4.79 0.99
N ARG A 236 20.86 3.54 0.87
CA ARG A 236 21.87 3.14 -0.14
C ARG A 236 21.41 3.26 -1.58
N ILE A 237 20.11 3.08 -1.84
CA ILE A 237 19.54 3.26 -3.19
C ILE A 237 19.03 4.68 -3.43
N ASP A 238 19.32 5.64 -2.54
CA ASP A 238 18.82 7.02 -2.61
C ASP A 238 17.30 7.10 -2.78
N TYR A 239 16.55 6.22 -2.09
CA TYR A 239 15.09 6.18 -2.19
C TYR A 239 14.48 7.51 -1.73
N SER A 240 13.79 8.19 -2.64
CA SER A 240 13.16 9.50 -2.40
C SER A 240 11.62 9.43 -2.31
N GLY A 241 11.06 8.23 -2.44
CA GLY A 241 9.61 8.00 -2.40
C GLY A 241 9.01 8.08 -0.99
N VAL A 242 7.76 7.64 -0.90
CA VAL A 242 7.01 7.57 0.36
C VAL A 242 7.37 6.28 1.10
N VAL A 243 7.58 6.42 2.41
CA VAL A 243 7.67 5.34 3.38
C VAL A 243 6.49 5.50 4.33
N SER A 244 5.53 4.57 4.28
CA SER A 244 4.28 4.66 5.02
C SER A 244 4.24 3.65 6.15
N ILE A 245 3.87 4.10 7.36
CA ILE A 245 3.63 3.21 8.50
C ILE A 245 2.28 2.53 8.31
N GLU A 246 2.28 1.20 8.34
CA GLU A 246 1.06 0.41 8.25
C GLU A 246 0.90 -0.45 9.51
N MET A 247 -0.16 -0.18 10.27
CA MET A 247 -0.53 -0.95 11.46
C MET A 247 -2.04 -0.90 11.66
N ARG A 248 -2.62 -1.92 12.28
CA ARG A 248 -4.03 -1.89 12.68
C ARG A 248 -4.24 -1.00 13.91
N PRO A 249 -5.47 -0.50 14.15
CA PRO A 249 -5.77 0.25 15.35
C PRO A 249 -5.65 -0.65 16.60
N GLY A 250 -5.34 -0.03 17.72
CA GLY A 250 -5.50 -0.60 19.06
C GLY A 250 -6.93 -0.40 19.58
N GLU A 251 -7.08 -0.39 20.91
CA GLU A 251 -8.35 -0.06 21.52
C GLU A 251 -8.70 1.42 21.31
N HIS A 252 -9.99 1.73 21.33
CA HIS A 252 -10.45 3.12 21.20
C HIS A 252 -9.88 3.99 22.35
N GLY A 253 -9.35 5.15 21.99
CA GLY A 253 -8.69 6.08 22.92
C GLY A 253 -7.18 5.90 23.01
N GLU A 254 -6.61 4.83 22.46
CA GLU A 254 -5.16 4.59 22.49
C GLU A 254 -4.44 5.01 21.19
N ASN A 255 -5.19 5.20 20.09
CA ASN A 255 -4.59 5.27 18.76
C ASN A 255 -3.77 6.54 18.53
N VAL A 256 -4.11 7.66 19.16
CA VAL A 256 -3.29 8.88 19.10
C VAL A 256 -1.89 8.61 19.65
N LYS A 257 -1.80 7.95 20.81
CA LYS A 257 -0.52 7.60 21.43
C LYS A 257 0.24 6.56 20.61
N ARG A 258 -0.45 5.56 20.08
CA ARG A 258 0.15 4.53 19.22
C ARG A 258 0.74 5.13 17.94
N VAL A 259 0.07 6.10 17.34
CA VAL A 259 0.56 6.85 16.18
C VAL A 259 1.79 7.67 16.53
N GLU A 260 1.79 8.38 17.66
CA GLU A 260 2.94 9.12 18.17
C GLU A 260 4.15 8.23 18.38
N ASP A 261 3.97 7.08 19.03
CA ASP A 261 5.06 6.12 19.29
C ASP A 261 5.62 5.52 17.98
N ALA A 262 4.72 5.15 17.04
CA ALA A 262 5.12 4.62 15.75
C ALA A 262 5.90 5.64 14.90
N VAL A 263 5.44 6.88 14.84
CA VAL A 263 6.13 7.97 14.13
C VAL A 263 7.50 8.24 14.75
N SER A 264 7.56 8.30 16.09
CA SER A 264 8.82 8.53 16.82
C SER A 264 9.82 7.41 16.59
N PHE A 265 9.36 6.16 16.65
CA PHE A 265 10.19 4.98 16.38
C PHE A 265 10.76 5.00 14.96
N VAL A 266 9.89 5.23 13.96
CA VAL A 266 10.31 5.21 12.55
C VAL A 266 11.29 6.34 12.26
N ARG A 267 11.08 7.54 12.77
CA ARG A 267 12.04 8.64 12.63
C ARG A 267 13.41 8.30 13.17
N ASN A 268 13.48 7.71 14.35
CA ASN A 268 14.75 7.32 14.96
C ASN A 268 15.57 6.32 14.13
N ILE A 269 14.93 5.60 13.20
CA ILE A 269 15.59 4.58 12.37
C ILE A 269 15.82 5.09 10.94
N PHE A 270 14.85 5.79 10.35
CA PHE A 270 14.84 6.16 8.93
C PHE A 270 15.37 7.58 8.64
N GLU A 271 15.32 8.49 9.61
CA GLU A 271 15.96 9.81 9.53
C GLU A 271 17.38 9.80 10.11
#